data_9e0959143dbdd12922bd7fecb13c48a9
#
_entry.id   9e0959143dbdd12922bd7fecb13c48a9
#
_cell.length_a   1.000
_cell.length_b   1.000
_cell.length_c   1.000
_cell.angle_alpha   90.00
_cell.angle_beta   90.00
_cell.angle_gamma   90.00
#
_symmetry.space_group_name_H-M   'P 1'
#
loop_
_entity.id
_entity.type
_entity.pdbx_description
1 polymer ?
#
loop_
_entity_poly.entity_id
_entity_poly.type
_entity_poly.pdbx_seq_one_letter_code
_entity_poly.pdbx_strand_id
1 'polypeptide(L)'
;MNTLRSEQLYKTACGFMPGGVNSPVRACKAVGTVPLFIDHAKGSRIWDEDGNEFIDYVCSWGPNILGHCCEPVINAVKAACDKGLTFGACHKGEITLAELIKKHFPSMEMLRLVNSGTEAVMSAIRAARGFTGRDKIIKFEGCYHGHSDGLLVKAGSGLMTQAIPSGAGVTEGCTKDTLLAKYNDTESVEKLFEECGSEIAALIVEPCAANMGVVPPEKGFLEFLREITKKHGTVLIFDEVITGFRLSDGGATKYFGVTPDMTTLGKIVGGGMPLACYGGKLEIMQCVAPLGSVYQAGTLSGNPCAVTAGIETIRQIESIPNFYEELDRKSAEIEKSLREKGLNVNRCGSLMTVFFNDERVKSYDEARACDTESYGRYYRHMLQSGIYTAPSQFEAMFVSYAHSDEDIAKTIDAIKAYR
;
A
#
# COMPACT_ATOMS: atom_id res chain seq x y z
N MET A 1 18.08 15.31 -19.53
CA MET A 1 16.87 15.67 -18.76
C MET A 1 17.11 17.05 -18.16
N ASN A 2 16.18 17.98 -18.31
CA ASN A 2 16.20 19.30 -17.65
C ASN A 2 15.47 19.19 -16.31
N THR A 3 15.95 19.85 -15.24
CA THR A 3 15.35 19.82 -13.89
C THR A 3 15.32 21.20 -13.23
N LEU A 4 15.64 22.25 -13.99
CA LEU A 4 15.81 23.61 -13.45
C LEU A 4 14.54 24.17 -12.78
N ARG A 5 13.37 23.89 -13.39
CA ARG A 5 12.10 24.33 -12.83
C ARG A 5 11.75 23.57 -11.56
N SER A 6 11.90 22.26 -11.58
CA SER A 6 11.70 21.39 -10.40
C SER A 6 12.62 21.79 -9.24
N GLU A 7 13.90 22.09 -9.50
CA GLU A 7 14.85 22.58 -8.49
C GLU A 7 14.41 23.91 -7.85
N GLN A 8 13.95 24.87 -8.66
CA GLN A 8 13.42 26.15 -8.16
C GLN A 8 12.18 25.95 -7.30
N LEU A 9 11.24 25.12 -7.75
CA LEU A 9 10.01 24.80 -7.02
C LEU A 9 10.32 24.07 -5.71
N TYR A 10 11.26 23.12 -5.71
CA TYR A 10 11.68 22.40 -4.51
C TYR A 10 12.30 23.36 -3.48
N LYS A 11 13.20 24.26 -3.92
CA LYS A 11 13.77 25.28 -3.04
C LYS A 11 12.68 26.15 -2.40
N THR A 12 11.68 26.54 -3.17
CA THR A 12 10.53 27.30 -2.68
C THR A 12 9.70 26.49 -1.69
N ALA A 13 9.38 25.23 -2.02
CA ALA A 13 8.58 24.32 -1.18
C ALA A 13 9.24 24.07 0.19
N CYS A 14 10.58 24.00 0.26
CA CYS A 14 11.31 23.85 1.51
C CYS A 14 11.10 25.04 2.48
N GLY A 15 10.69 26.21 1.99
CA GLY A 15 10.32 27.34 2.83
C GLY A 15 8.92 27.22 3.46
N PHE A 16 8.06 26.32 2.96
CA PHE A 16 6.67 26.19 3.41
C PHE A 16 6.35 24.84 4.04
N MET A 17 7.05 23.78 3.63
CA MET A 17 6.76 22.42 4.05
C MET A 17 8.03 21.72 4.56
N PRO A 18 7.97 20.89 5.60
CA PRO A 18 9.12 20.13 6.10
C PRO A 18 9.77 19.32 4.98
N GLY A 19 11.01 19.65 4.62
CA GLY A 19 11.74 19.03 3.52
C GLY A 19 11.11 19.22 2.13
N GLY A 20 10.24 20.23 1.95
CA GLY A 20 9.59 20.58 0.68
C GLY A 20 8.52 19.60 0.21
N VAL A 21 8.05 18.66 1.06
CA VAL A 21 7.17 17.57 0.67
C VAL A 21 6.11 17.26 1.73
N ASN A 22 4.99 16.63 1.31
CA ASN A 22 3.92 16.16 2.18
C ASN A 22 4.03 14.66 2.55
N SER A 23 5.09 13.98 2.09
CA SER A 23 5.45 12.61 2.50
C SER A 23 6.96 12.42 2.33
N PRO A 24 7.68 11.87 3.34
CA PRO A 24 9.14 11.89 3.40
C PRO A 24 9.87 11.31 2.19
N VAL A 25 9.38 10.19 1.65
CA VAL A 25 10.00 9.50 0.52
C VAL A 25 10.04 10.35 -0.76
N ARG A 26 9.07 11.28 -0.91
CA ARG A 26 8.97 12.18 -2.08
C ARG A 26 10.14 13.17 -2.18
N ALA A 27 10.92 13.36 -1.11
CA ALA A 27 12.10 14.21 -1.13
C ALA A 27 13.30 13.63 -1.91
N CYS A 28 13.21 12.38 -2.39
CA CYS A 28 14.21 11.68 -3.21
C CYS A 28 15.63 11.63 -2.61
N LYS A 29 15.76 11.84 -1.28
CA LYS A 29 17.07 11.88 -0.60
C LYS A 29 17.83 10.55 -0.70
N ALA A 30 17.12 9.42 -0.60
CA ALA A 30 17.72 8.09 -0.64
C ALA A 30 18.40 7.77 -1.99
N VAL A 31 17.97 8.42 -3.07
CA VAL A 31 18.52 8.21 -4.42
C VAL A 31 19.39 9.37 -4.92
N GLY A 32 19.58 10.39 -4.06
CA GLY A 32 20.47 11.52 -4.33
C GLY A 32 20.05 12.41 -5.49
N THR A 33 18.72 12.60 -5.68
CA THR A 33 18.17 13.51 -6.69
C THR A 33 17.24 14.54 -6.06
N VAL A 34 16.98 15.64 -6.79
CA VAL A 34 15.91 16.56 -6.47
C VAL A 34 14.57 15.93 -6.90
N PRO A 35 13.50 16.09 -6.13
CA PRO A 35 12.18 15.59 -6.54
C PRO A 35 11.69 16.34 -7.79
N LEU A 36 11.10 15.60 -8.72
CA LEU A 36 10.40 16.20 -9.85
C LEU A 36 9.08 16.80 -9.38
N PHE A 37 8.73 17.97 -9.91
CA PHE A 37 7.42 18.56 -9.72
C PHE A 37 6.56 18.22 -10.92
N ILE A 38 5.51 17.41 -10.68
CA ILE A 38 4.65 16.87 -11.74
C ILE A 38 3.55 17.89 -12.06
N ASP A 39 3.42 18.25 -13.33
CA ASP A 39 2.38 19.13 -13.86
C ASP A 39 1.10 18.35 -14.12
N HIS A 40 1.19 17.26 -14.90
CA HIS A 40 0.03 16.43 -15.23
C HIS A 40 0.40 14.98 -15.46
N ALA A 41 -0.62 14.12 -15.58
CA ALA A 41 -0.47 12.70 -15.82
C ALA A 41 -1.61 12.15 -16.70
N LYS A 42 -1.35 11.14 -17.53
CA LYS A 42 -2.36 10.46 -18.35
C LYS A 42 -1.92 9.02 -18.69
N GLY A 43 -2.80 8.07 -18.53
CA GLY A 43 -2.51 6.66 -18.82
C GLY A 43 -1.35 6.15 -17.97
N SER A 44 -0.29 5.66 -18.61
CA SER A 44 0.95 5.20 -17.95
C SER A 44 1.99 6.29 -17.72
N ARG A 45 1.69 7.56 -18.02
CA ARG A 45 2.70 8.62 -18.11
C ARG A 45 2.45 9.77 -17.16
N ILE A 46 3.55 10.41 -16.76
CA ILE A 46 3.57 11.67 -16.03
C ILE A 46 4.48 12.66 -16.75
N TRP A 47 4.17 13.94 -16.62
CA TRP A 47 4.98 15.06 -17.14
C TRP A 47 5.32 16.01 -16.00
N ASP A 48 6.58 16.41 -15.95
CA ASP A 48 7.03 17.38 -14.95
C ASP A 48 6.94 18.83 -15.45
N GLU A 49 7.13 19.77 -14.55
CA GLU A 49 7.14 21.22 -14.81
C GLU A 49 8.28 21.67 -15.74
N ASP A 50 9.25 20.83 -16.01
CA ASP A 50 10.34 21.05 -16.95
C ASP A 50 10.02 20.51 -18.36
N GLY A 51 8.85 19.84 -18.53
CA GLY A 51 8.39 19.25 -19.78
C GLY A 51 8.97 17.88 -20.09
N ASN A 52 9.63 17.22 -19.15
CA ASN A 52 10.05 15.85 -19.33
C ASN A 52 8.87 14.89 -19.19
N GLU A 53 8.85 13.84 -20.02
CA GLU A 53 7.86 12.76 -20.00
C GLU A 53 8.48 11.49 -19.44
N PHE A 54 7.72 10.78 -18.56
CA PHE A 54 8.17 9.53 -17.97
C PHE A 54 7.06 8.47 -18.01
N ILE A 55 7.45 7.20 -18.19
CA ILE A 55 6.59 6.05 -17.89
C ILE A 55 6.61 5.86 -16.37
N ASP A 56 5.42 5.90 -15.76
CA ASP A 56 5.26 5.92 -14.29
C ASP A 56 4.99 4.56 -13.70
N TYR A 57 5.96 4.01 -12.99
CA TYR A 57 5.81 2.79 -12.20
C TYR A 57 5.62 3.05 -10.70
N VAL A 58 5.51 4.29 -10.27
CA VAL A 58 5.08 4.64 -8.91
C VAL A 58 3.55 4.53 -8.79
N CYS A 59 2.82 4.87 -9.87
CA CYS A 59 1.36 4.78 -9.96
C CYS A 59 0.67 5.38 -8.72
N SER A 60 1.18 6.57 -8.27
CA SER A 60 0.72 7.25 -7.04
C SER A 60 0.82 6.40 -5.77
N TRP A 61 1.81 5.51 -5.67
CA TRP A 61 2.01 4.52 -4.58
C TRP A 61 0.93 3.43 -4.56
N GLY A 62 0.41 3.09 -5.73
CA GLY A 62 -0.46 1.94 -5.95
C GLY A 62 -1.92 2.18 -6.32
N PRO A 63 -2.59 3.32 -6.02
CA PRO A 63 -4.01 3.49 -6.36
C PRO A 63 -4.31 3.46 -7.86
N ASN A 64 -3.38 3.88 -8.72
CA ASN A 64 -3.64 4.03 -10.16
C ASN A 64 -3.47 2.71 -10.93
N ILE A 65 -4.20 1.67 -10.54
CA ILE A 65 -4.16 0.36 -11.22
C ILE A 65 -4.67 0.43 -12.67
N LEU A 66 -5.62 1.33 -12.96
CA LEU A 66 -6.13 1.62 -14.30
C LEU A 66 -5.27 2.62 -15.09
N GLY A 67 -4.22 3.17 -14.45
CA GLY A 67 -3.45 4.30 -14.96
C GLY A 67 -4.03 5.66 -14.53
N HIS A 68 -3.35 6.72 -14.92
CA HIS A 68 -3.76 8.10 -14.64
C HIS A 68 -4.94 8.53 -15.52
N CYS A 69 -5.81 9.34 -14.96
CA CYS A 69 -6.93 9.95 -15.67
C CYS A 69 -7.80 8.94 -16.46
N CYS A 70 -8.08 7.77 -15.87
CA CYS A 70 -9.03 6.83 -16.44
C CYS A 70 -10.36 7.55 -16.70
N GLU A 71 -10.73 7.67 -17.97
CA GLU A 71 -11.80 8.58 -18.42
C GLU A 71 -13.16 8.30 -17.75
N PRO A 72 -13.65 7.04 -17.63
CA PRO A 72 -14.89 6.77 -16.91
C PRO A 72 -14.86 7.25 -15.45
N VAL A 73 -13.74 7.04 -14.75
CA VAL A 73 -13.57 7.46 -13.34
C VAL A 73 -13.60 8.99 -13.23
N ILE A 74 -12.84 9.68 -14.09
CA ILE A 74 -12.80 11.17 -14.10
C ILE A 74 -14.16 11.75 -14.41
N ASN A 75 -14.88 11.22 -15.40
CA ASN A 75 -16.21 11.71 -15.77
C ASN A 75 -17.24 11.48 -14.65
N ALA A 76 -17.19 10.34 -13.97
CA ALA A 76 -18.04 10.06 -12.82
C ALA A 76 -17.77 11.02 -11.66
N VAL A 77 -16.49 11.30 -11.36
CA VAL A 77 -16.10 12.27 -10.31
C VAL A 77 -16.56 13.68 -10.66
N LYS A 78 -16.39 14.15 -11.92
CA LYS A 78 -16.89 15.46 -12.36
C LYS A 78 -18.41 15.57 -12.14
N ALA A 79 -19.18 14.55 -12.53
CA ALA A 79 -20.62 14.53 -12.31
C ALA A 79 -21.01 14.47 -10.82
N ALA A 80 -20.18 13.87 -9.96
CA ALA A 80 -20.40 13.90 -8.53
C ALA A 80 -20.14 15.29 -7.94
N CYS A 81 -19.09 16.00 -8.41
CA CYS A 81 -18.79 17.37 -7.99
C CYS A 81 -19.94 18.35 -8.24
N ASP A 82 -20.68 18.19 -9.36
CA ASP A 82 -21.85 19.01 -9.68
C ASP A 82 -22.99 18.86 -8.65
N LYS A 83 -23.00 17.76 -7.88
CA LYS A 83 -24.02 17.48 -6.83
C LYS A 83 -23.57 17.89 -5.43
N GLY A 84 -22.27 18.21 -5.25
CA GLY A 84 -21.68 18.61 -4.01
C GLY A 84 -20.49 17.75 -3.59
N LEU A 85 -19.49 18.37 -2.97
CA LEU A 85 -18.23 17.71 -2.58
C LEU A 85 -18.39 16.85 -1.32
N THR A 86 -19.28 17.26 -0.41
CA THR A 86 -19.57 16.58 0.87
C THR A 86 -20.93 16.98 1.37
N PHE A 87 -21.61 16.08 2.09
CA PHE A 87 -22.97 16.35 2.58
C PHE A 87 -23.03 16.39 4.11
N GLY A 88 -22.09 15.77 4.83
CA GLY A 88 -22.21 15.56 6.27
C GLY A 88 -23.42 14.67 6.64
N ALA A 89 -23.92 13.89 5.69
CA ALA A 89 -25.09 13.03 5.78
C ALA A 89 -24.90 11.80 4.88
N CYS A 90 -25.63 10.72 5.16
CA CYS A 90 -25.59 9.48 4.38
C CYS A 90 -26.10 9.69 2.95
N HIS A 91 -25.53 8.96 1.99
CA HIS A 91 -26.00 8.94 0.61
C HIS A 91 -25.94 7.55 -0.02
N LYS A 92 -26.71 7.35 -1.08
CA LYS A 92 -26.85 6.04 -1.74
C LYS A 92 -25.52 5.42 -2.21
N GLY A 93 -24.57 6.24 -2.62
CA GLY A 93 -23.27 5.76 -3.09
C GLY A 93 -22.51 4.94 -2.04
N GLU A 94 -22.63 5.30 -0.75
CA GLU A 94 -21.99 4.54 0.34
C GLU A 94 -22.48 3.08 0.37
N ILE A 95 -23.80 2.86 0.15
CA ILE A 95 -24.38 1.53 0.09
C ILE A 95 -23.83 0.78 -1.13
N THR A 96 -23.84 1.42 -2.29
CA THR A 96 -23.34 0.80 -3.55
C THR A 96 -21.88 0.40 -3.43
N LEU A 97 -21.02 1.25 -2.85
CA LEU A 97 -19.61 0.91 -2.64
C LEU A 97 -19.44 -0.24 -1.66
N ALA A 98 -20.21 -0.24 -0.55
CA ALA A 98 -20.17 -1.32 0.42
C ALA A 98 -20.62 -2.67 -0.19
N GLU A 99 -21.64 -2.67 -1.04
CA GLU A 99 -22.10 -3.86 -1.77
C GLU A 99 -21.00 -4.40 -2.71
N LEU A 100 -20.34 -3.51 -3.46
CA LEU A 100 -19.23 -3.88 -4.35
C LEU A 100 -18.06 -4.46 -3.56
N ILE A 101 -17.66 -3.82 -2.47
CA ILE A 101 -16.57 -4.34 -1.61
C ILE A 101 -16.95 -5.72 -1.06
N LYS A 102 -18.15 -5.90 -0.51
CA LYS A 102 -18.60 -7.20 0.02
C LYS A 102 -18.69 -8.29 -1.04
N LYS A 103 -19.02 -7.95 -2.29
CA LYS A 103 -19.02 -8.90 -3.41
C LYS A 103 -17.64 -9.52 -3.60
N HIS A 104 -16.58 -8.73 -3.52
CA HIS A 104 -15.20 -9.14 -3.73
C HIS A 104 -14.49 -9.64 -2.45
N PHE A 105 -14.90 -9.14 -1.30
CA PHE A 105 -14.37 -9.51 0.01
C PHE A 105 -15.52 -10.04 0.91
N PRO A 106 -16.01 -11.28 0.68
CA PRO A 106 -17.16 -11.82 1.43
C PRO A 106 -16.92 -11.92 2.94
N SER A 107 -15.66 -12.02 3.38
CA SER A 107 -15.26 -12.00 4.79
C SER A 107 -15.50 -10.67 5.49
N MET A 108 -15.66 -9.58 4.72
CA MET A 108 -16.08 -8.28 5.23
C MET A 108 -17.62 -8.24 5.33
N GLU A 109 -18.20 -8.96 6.28
CA GLU A 109 -19.65 -9.04 6.47
C GLU A 109 -20.27 -7.67 6.78
N MET A 110 -19.49 -6.80 7.47
CA MET A 110 -19.83 -5.39 7.72
C MET A 110 -18.54 -4.55 7.59
N LEU A 111 -18.68 -3.31 7.13
CA LEU A 111 -17.55 -2.40 6.92
C LEU A 111 -17.88 -0.95 7.29
N ARG A 112 -16.83 -0.15 7.48
CA ARG A 112 -16.91 1.29 7.69
C ARG A 112 -15.93 2.02 6.76
N LEU A 113 -16.41 3.05 6.05
CA LEU A 113 -15.59 3.92 5.23
C LEU A 113 -14.82 4.94 6.09
N VAL A 114 -13.61 5.24 5.69
CA VAL A 114 -12.71 6.24 6.28
C VAL A 114 -11.91 6.94 5.16
N ASN A 115 -11.00 7.87 5.49
CA ASN A 115 -10.34 8.69 4.45
C ASN A 115 -8.92 8.20 4.09
N SER A 116 -8.30 7.37 4.92
CA SER A 116 -6.93 6.91 4.72
C SER A 116 -6.70 5.50 5.25
N GLY A 117 -5.65 4.82 4.72
CA GLY A 117 -5.22 3.53 5.26
C GLY A 117 -4.84 3.61 6.75
N THR A 118 -4.24 4.72 7.19
CA THR A 118 -3.94 4.95 8.61
C THR A 118 -5.20 4.90 9.48
N GLU A 119 -6.27 5.60 9.06
CA GLU A 119 -7.56 5.57 9.77
C GLU A 119 -8.18 4.17 9.76
N ALA A 120 -8.10 3.47 8.63
CA ALA A 120 -8.64 2.11 8.49
C ALA A 120 -7.96 1.15 9.47
N VAL A 121 -6.63 1.11 9.48
CA VAL A 121 -5.85 0.22 10.35
C VAL A 121 -6.01 0.60 11.82
N MET A 122 -5.90 1.87 12.17
CA MET A 122 -6.11 2.36 13.53
C MET A 122 -7.50 1.93 14.06
N SER A 123 -8.51 2.02 13.21
CA SER A 123 -9.90 1.67 13.60
C SER A 123 -10.10 0.15 13.69
N ALA A 124 -9.49 -0.64 12.78
CA ALA A 124 -9.53 -2.09 12.84
C ALA A 124 -8.89 -2.63 14.12
N ILE A 125 -7.71 -2.11 14.50
CA ILE A 125 -7.05 -2.48 15.77
C ILE A 125 -7.89 -2.10 16.97
N ARG A 126 -8.50 -0.90 16.97
CA ARG A 126 -9.40 -0.48 18.05
C ARG A 126 -10.62 -1.39 18.15
N ALA A 127 -11.20 -1.81 17.02
CA ALA A 127 -12.32 -2.76 17.00
C ALA A 127 -11.90 -4.14 17.55
N ALA A 128 -10.74 -4.64 17.15
CA ALA A 128 -10.19 -5.90 17.66
C ALA A 128 -9.94 -5.87 19.18
N ARG A 129 -9.37 -4.78 19.69
CA ARG A 129 -9.20 -4.56 21.13
C ARG A 129 -10.56 -4.50 21.87
N GLY A 130 -11.51 -3.75 21.33
CA GLY A 130 -12.87 -3.65 21.90
C GLY A 130 -13.63 -4.96 21.90
N PHE A 131 -13.45 -5.79 20.87
CA PHE A 131 -14.07 -7.11 20.75
C PHE A 131 -13.46 -8.13 21.71
N THR A 132 -12.13 -8.19 21.79
CA THR A 132 -11.43 -9.20 22.60
C THR A 132 -11.28 -8.82 24.06
N GLY A 133 -11.37 -7.54 24.40
CA GLY A 133 -11.06 -7.01 25.73
C GLY A 133 -9.57 -7.09 26.08
N ARG A 134 -8.68 -7.23 25.09
CA ARG A 134 -7.24 -7.38 25.23
C ARG A 134 -6.51 -6.15 24.69
N ASP A 135 -5.27 -5.90 25.12
CA ASP A 135 -4.51 -4.69 24.78
C ASP A 135 -3.41 -4.90 23.74
N LYS A 136 -2.70 -6.05 23.80
CA LYS A 136 -1.52 -6.28 22.97
C LYS A 136 -1.86 -6.56 21.51
N ILE A 137 -0.98 -6.12 20.62
CA ILE A 137 -1.04 -6.44 19.19
C ILE A 137 0.30 -6.95 18.71
N ILE A 138 0.28 -7.85 17.74
CA ILE A 138 1.48 -8.25 17.00
C ILE A 138 1.48 -7.56 15.65
N LYS A 139 2.61 -6.97 15.26
CA LYS A 139 2.92 -6.55 13.89
C LYS A 139 4.29 -7.09 13.47
N PHE A 140 4.62 -7.00 12.19
CA PHE A 140 5.89 -7.48 11.66
C PHE A 140 6.89 -6.33 11.44
N GLU A 141 8.17 -6.57 11.76
CA GLU A 141 9.26 -5.65 11.46
C GLU A 141 9.28 -5.36 9.95
N GLY A 142 9.50 -4.11 9.59
CA GLY A 142 9.50 -3.66 8.20
C GLY A 142 8.12 -3.42 7.56
N CYS A 143 7.04 -3.97 8.11
CA CYS A 143 5.68 -3.67 7.65
C CYS A 143 5.23 -2.27 8.10
N TYR A 144 4.47 -1.60 7.22
CA TYR A 144 3.92 -0.27 7.48
C TYR A 144 2.39 -0.32 7.47
N HIS A 145 1.79 0.16 8.53
CA HIS A 145 0.34 0.12 8.76
C HIS A 145 -0.24 1.51 9.04
N GLY A 146 0.29 2.53 8.39
CA GLY A 146 -0.03 3.92 8.67
C GLY A 146 0.82 4.51 9.80
N HIS A 147 0.58 5.79 10.12
CA HIS A 147 1.40 6.57 11.05
C HIS A 147 0.73 6.82 12.41
N SER A 148 -0.15 5.92 12.85
CA SER A 148 -0.63 5.90 14.24
C SER A 148 0.53 5.49 15.17
N ASP A 149 0.69 6.18 16.30
CA ASP A 149 1.84 6.06 17.21
C ASP A 149 2.20 4.61 17.56
N GLY A 150 1.22 3.81 17.94
CA GLY A 150 1.45 2.41 18.30
C GLY A 150 1.96 1.52 17.16
N LEU A 151 1.91 1.98 15.92
CA LEU A 151 2.32 1.23 14.73
C LEU A 151 3.67 1.66 14.16
N LEU A 152 4.27 2.73 14.68
CA LEU A 152 5.53 3.26 14.18
C LEU A 152 6.77 2.51 14.68
N VAL A 153 6.59 1.51 15.53
CA VAL A 153 7.69 0.65 16.03
C VAL A 153 8.25 -0.17 14.87
N LYS A 154 9.54 -0.01 14.56
CA LYS A 154 10.25 -0.68 13.45
C LYS A 154 9.42 -0.82 12.16
N ALA A 155 8.72 0.25 11.78
CA ALA A 155 7.96 0.30 10.54
C ALA A 155 8.89 0.42 9.32
N GLY A 156 8.41 -0.06 8.15
CA GLY A 156 9.13 0.01 6.89
C GLY A 156 9.06 1.38 6.19
N SER A 157 9.41 1.41 4.89
CA SER A 157 9.26 2.54 3.96
C SER A 157 9.88 3.86 4.46
N GLY A 158 9.06 4.84 4.83
CA GLY A 158 9.52 6.18 5.21
C GLY A 158 10.49 6.20 6.40
N LEU A 159 10.30 5.36 7.42
CA LEU A 159 11.21 5.26 8.57
C LEU A 159 12.54 4.59 8.18
N MET A 160 12.50 3.54 7.36
CA MET A 160 13.71 2.90 6.81
C MET A 160 14.49 3.87 5.93
N THR A 161 13.82 4.60 5.05
CA THR A 161 14.45 5.57 4.15
C THR A 161 15.15 6.70 4.92
N GLN A 162 14.67 7.05 6.12
CA GLN A 162 15.26 8.09 6.97
C GLN A 162 16.15 7.55 8.09
N ALA A 163 16.30 6.22 8.22
CA ALA A 163 17.03 5.55 9.31
C ALA A 163 16.54 5.97 10.72
N ILE A 164 15.23 6.23 10.89
CA ILE A 164 14.64 6.62 12.19
C ILE A 164 14.00 5.37 12.82
N PRO A 165 14.47 4.89 14.00
CA PRO A 165 14.02 3.62 14.57
C PRO A 165 12.55 3.57 15.01
N SER A 166 11.96 4.69 15.46
CA SER A 166 10.59 4.72 16.01
C SER A 166 9.88 6.07 15.86
N GLY A 167 10.48 7.03 15.15
CA GLY A 167 9.92 8.39 15.03
C GLY A 167 9.99 9.19 16.34
N ALA A 168 10.61 10.36 16.31
CA ALA A 168 10.63 11.26 17.47
C ALA A 168 9.18 11.68 17.80
N GLY A 169 8.86 11.75 19.09
CA GLY A 169 7.53 12.14 19.56
C GLY A 169 6.58 10.96 19.86
N VAL A 170 6.91 9.75 19.44
CA VAL A 170 6.16 8.54 19.83
C VAL A 170 6.53 8.15 21.24
N THR A 171 5.53 8.10 22.13
CA THR A 171 5.76 7.81 23.56
C THR A 171 5.78 6.31 23.83
N GLU A 172 6.50 5.88 24.86
CA GLU A 172 6.53 4.49 25.32
C GLU A 172 5.12 3.96 25.65
N GLY A 173 4.28 4.81 26.22
CA GLY A 173 2.88 4.45 26.55
C GLY A 173 2.04 4.05 25.33
N CYS A 174 2.39 4.56 24.12
CA CYS A 174 1.71 4.19 22.89
C CYS A 174 2.24 2.88 22.28
N THR A 175 3.47 2.52 22.58
CA THR A 175 4.18 1.40 21.91
C THR A 175 4.36 0.16 22.78
N LYS A 176 4.21 0.25 24.09
CA LYS A 176 4.45 -0.86 25.04
C LYS A 176 3.62 -2.12 24.77
N ASP A 177 2.44 -1.94 24.18
CA ASP A 177 1.51 -3.03 23.87
C ASP A 177 1.62 -3.49 22.41
N THR A 178 2.64 -3.03 21.67
CA THR A 178 2.93 -3.46 20.31
C THR A 178 4.11 -4.42 20.28
N LEU A 179 3.82 -5.68 20.06
CA LEU A 179 4.79 -6.76 19.96
C LEU A 179 5.30 -6.86 18.51
N LEU A 180 6.58 -7.20 18.35
CA LEU A 180 7.23 -7.32 17.06
C LEU A 180 7.58 -8.76 16.77
N ALA A 181 7.13 -9.26 15.63
CA ALA A 181 7.55 -10.53 15.03
C ALA A 181 8.37 -10.27 13.76
N LYS A 182 9.11 -11.26 13.31
CA LYS A 182 9.83 -11.23 12.03
C LYS A 182 8.94 -11.78 10.92
N TYR A 183 8.90 -11.10 9.79
CA TYR A 183 8.15 -11.56 8.63
C TYR A 183 8.78 -12.84 8.06
N ASN A 184 7.94 -13.83 7.69
CA ASN A 184 8.35 -15.18 7.26
C ASN A 184 9.05 -16.03 8.34
N ASP A 185 8.96 -15.66 9.62
CA ASP A 185 9.53 -16.40 10.75
C ASP A 185 8.42 -16.81 11.72
N THR A 186 7.97 -18.06 11.60
CA THR A 186 6.90 -18.64 12.44
C THR A 186 7.34 -18.78 13.90
N GLU A 187 8.61 -19.08 14.16
CA GLU A 187 9.14 -19.26 15.53
C GLU A 187 9.05 -17.96 16.33
N SER A 188 9.33 -16.83 15.67
CA SER A 188 9.19 -15.49 16.31
C SER A 188 7.77 -15.20 16.75
N VAL A 189 6.78 -15.67 15.97
CA VAL A 189 5.34 -15.54 16.29
C VAL A 189 4.94 -16.50 17.40
N GLU A 190 5.31 -17.78 17.29
CA GLU A 190 5.02 -18.81 18.31
C GLU A 190 5.47 -18.38 19.70
N LYS A 191 6.71 -17.87 19.80
CA LYS A 191 7.27 -17.38 21.06
C LYS A 191 6.41 -16.30 21.71
N LEU A 192 5.92 -15.33 20.93
CA LEU A 192 5.05 -14.28 21.45
C LEU A 192 3.71 -14.82 21.95
N PHE A 193 3.15 -15.82 21.25
CA PHE A 193 1.92 -16.47 21.69
C PHE A 193 2.14 -17.38 22.92
N GLU A 194 3.29 -18.00 23.09
CA GLU A 194 3.65 -18.75 24.29
C GLU A 194 3.81 -17.82 25.50
N GLU A 195 4.44 -16.66 25.32
CA GLU A 195 4.70 -15.70 26.38
C GLU A 195 3.43 -14.96 26.85
N CYS A 196 2.54 -14.53 25.93
CA CYS A 196 1.40 -13.68 26.28
C CYS A 196 0.16 -13.85 25.39
N GLY A 197 -0.06 -15.01 24.78
CA GLY A 197 -1.14 -15.25 23.82
C GLY A 197 -2.53 -14.89 24.30
N SER A 198 -2.82 -15.00 25.60
CA SER A 198 -4.11 -14.60 26.20
C SER A 198 -4.32 -13.08 26.27
N GLU A 199 -3.27 -12.28 26.07
CA GLU A 199 -3.31 -10.82 26.12
C GLU A 199 -3.34 -10.18 24.72
N ILE A 200 -3.13 -10.99 23.64
CA ILE A 200 -3.02 -10.50 22.28
C ILE A 200 -4.41 -10.31 21.67
N ALA A 201 -4.80 -9.06 21.43
CA ALA A 201 -6.04 -8.68 20.79
C ALA A 201 -6.05 -8.97 19.29
N ALA A 202 -4.97 -8.61 18.60
CA ALA A 202 -4.86 -8.75 17.16
C ALA A 202 -3.43 -9.08 16.72
N LEU A 203 -3.34 -9.78 15.58
CA LEU A 203 -2.15 -9.88 14.76
C LEU A 203 -2.46 -9.21 13.41
N ILE A 204 -1.68 -8.18 13.06
CA ILE A 204 -1.81 -7.48 11.78
C ILE A 204 -0.64 -7.81 10.88
N VAL A 205 -0.93 -8.08 9.61
CA VAL A 205 0.07 -8.42 8.59
C VAL A 205 -0.27 -7.82 7.24
N GLU A 206 0.72 -7.31 6.51
CA GLU A 206 0.62 -7.14 5.06
C GLU A 206 0.75 -8.53 4.44
N PRO A 207 -0.30 -9.10 3.78
CA PRO A 207 -0.22 -10.47 3.25
C PRO A 207 0.88 -10.67 2.20
N CYS A 208 1.24 -9.60 1.52
CA CYS A 208 2.50 -9.44 0.79
C CYS A 208 3.08 -8.11 1.23
N ALA A 209 4.19 -8.15 1.98
CA ALA A 209 4.82 -6.94 2.45
C ALA A 209 5.35 -6.11 1.27
N ALA A 210 5.09 -4.80 1.28
CA ALA A 210 5.46 -3.90 0.19
C ALA A 210 6.01 -2.54 0.68
N ASN A 211 6.36 -2.47 1.98
CA ASN A 211 6.94 -1.29 2.62
C ASN A 211 8.37 -1.52 3.15
N MET A 212 8.95 -2.67 2.85
CA MET A 212 10.38 -2.98 2.99
C MET A 212 10.97 -3.47 1.66
N GLY A 213 10.41 -2.98 0.55
CA GLY A 213 10.41 -3.61 -0.74
C GLY A 213 9.35 -4.72 -0.78
N VAL A 214 9.13 -5.31 -1.95
CA VAL A 214 8.17 -6.42 -2.09
C VAL A 214 8.77 -7.70 -1.53
N VAL A 215 8.20 -8.18 -0.43
CA VAL A 215 8.57 -9.45 0.20
C VAL A 215 7.32 -10.34 0.28
N PRO A 216 7.17 -11.30 -0.64
CA PRO A 216 6.05 -12.24 -0.59
C PRO A 216 6.11 -13.15 0.64
N PRO A 217 4.96 -13.63 1.13
CA PRO A 217 4.95 -14.63 2.18
C PRO A 217 5.56 -15.94 1.68
N GLU A 218 6.36 -16.60 2.52
CA GLU A 218 6.82 -17.95 2.27
C GLU A 218 5.63 -18.93 2.39
N LYS A 219 5.72 -20.05 1.67
CA LYS A 219 4.65 -21.07 1.66
C LYS A 219 4.31 -21.55 3.07
N GLY A 220 3.04 -21.48 3.43
CA GLY A 220 2.53 -21.91 4.74
C GLY A 220 2.56 -20.81 5.81
N PHE A 221 3.19 -19.64 5.56
CA PHE A 221 3.30 -18.58 6.56
C PHE A 221 1.93 -17.97 6.92
N LEU A 222 1.12 -17.60 5.93
CA LEU A 222 -0.19 -16.99 6.19
C LEU A 222 -1.17 -18.01 6.79
N GLU A 223 -1.13 -19.26 6.35
CA GLU A 223 -1.91 -20.36 6.93
C GLU A 223 -1.55 -20.57 8.40
N PHE A 224 -0.26 -20.57 8.73
CA PHE A 224 0.21 -20.65 10.11
C PHE A 224 -0.33 -19.47 10.95
N LEU A 225 -0.27 -18.22 10.43
CA LEU A 225 -0.84 -17.07 11.14
C LEU A 225 -2.34 -17.22 11.40
N ARG A 226 -3.07 -17.79 10.42
CA ARG A 226 -4.50 -18.07 10.60
C ARG A 226 -4.76 -19.11 11.69
N GLU A 227 -4.00 -20.19 11.72
CA GLU A 227 -4.15 -21.27 12.69
C GLU A 227 -3.83 -20.80 14.12
N ILE A 228 -2.68 -20.16 14.32
CA ILE A 228 -2.26 -19.71 15.64
C ILE A 228 -3.21 -18.64 16.21
N THR A 229 -3.64 -17.67 15.39
CA THR A 229 -4.60 -16.64 15.83
C THR A 229 -5.95 -17.25 16.21
N LYS A 230 -6.45 -18.22 15.42
CA LYS A 230 -7.68 -18.95 15.72
C LYS A 230 -7.57 -19.73 17.04
N LYS A 231 -6.45 -20.42 17.27
CA LYS A 231 -6.19 -21.18 18.49
C LYS A 231 -6.25 -20.32 19.75
N HIS A 232 -5.76 -19.08 19.68
CA HIS A 232 -5.69 -18.16 20.82
C HIS A 232 -6.85 -17.18 20.91
N GLY A 233 -7.82 -17.20 19.98
CA GLY A 233 -8.91 -16.23 19.90
C GLY A 233 -8.44 -14.80 19.66
N THR A 234 -7.33 -14.66 18.95
CA THR A 234 -6.73 -13.39 18.50
C THR A 234 -7.32 -13.02 17.14
N VAL A 235 -7.66 -11.75 16.92
CA VAL A 235 -8.17 -11.27 15.63
C VAL A 235 -7.03 -11.21 14.61
N LEU A 236 -7.14 -11.93 13.50
CA LEU A 236 -6.23 -11.80 12.35
C LEU A 236 -6.71 -10.66 11.46
N ILE A 237 -5.85 -9.65 11.26
CA ILE A 237 -6.12 -8.51 10.39
C ILE A 237 -5.18 -8.58 9.18
N PHE A 238 -5.75 -8.66 7.98
CA PHE A 238 -4.99 -8.44 6.75
C PHE A 238 -5.02 -6.96 6.40
N ASP A 239 -3.85 -6.34 6.39
CA ASP A 239 -3.67 -5.01 5.81
C ASP A 239 -3.53 -5.14 4.30
N GLU A 240 -4.66 -4.99 3.62
CA GLU A 240 -4.76 -5.02 2.18
C GLU A 240 -4.85 -3.62 1.56
N VAL A 241 -4.32 -2.62 2.21
CA VAL A 241 -4.26 -1.25 1.66
C VAL A 241 -3.49 -1.20 0.34
N ILE A 242 -2.47 -2.05 0.16
CA ILE A 242 -1.73 -2.19 -1.12
C ILE A 242 -2.29 -3.34 -1.96
N THR A 243 -2.52 -4.49 -1.34
CA THR A 243 -2.84 -5.74 -2.05
C THR A 243 -4.30 -5.88 -2.46
N GLY A 244 -5.22 -5.18 -1.79
CA GLY A 244 -6.64 -5.18 -2.09
C GLY A 244 -6.93 -4.66 -3.50
N PHE A 245 -7.69 -5.42 -4.28
CA PHE A 245 -7.93 -5.19 -5.72
C PHE A 245 -6.65 -5.12 -6.59
N ARG A 246 -5.47 -5.39 -6.02
CA ARG A 246 -4.20 -5.39 -6.76
C ARG A 246 -3.77 -6.78 -7.21
N LEU A 247 -3.79 -7.75 -6.30
CA LEU A 247 -3.34 -9.12 -6.60
C LEU A 247 -4.43 -9.94 -7.29
N SER A 248 -5.67 -9.69 -6.94
CA SER A 248 -6.88 -10.24 -7.54
C SER A 248 -8.07 -9.33 -7.24
N ASP A 249 -9.24 -9.63 -7.79
CA ASP A 249 -10.49 -8.94 -7.46
C ASP A 249 -10.89 -9.07 -5.97
N GLY A 250 -10.48 -10.15 -5.30
CA GLY A 250 -10.59 -10.34 -3.85
C GLY A 250 -9.28 -10.12 -3.09
N GLY A 251 -8.35 -9.35 -3.66
CA GLY A 251 -7.06 -9.01 -3.04
C GLY A 251 -6.19 -10.21 -2.73
N ALA A 252 -5.36 -10.07 -1.70
CA ALA A 252 -4.47 -11.12 -1.19
C ALA A 252 -5.26 -12.26 -0.53
N THR A 253 -6.39 -11.97 0.10
CA THR A 253 -7.30 -12.96 0.69
C THR A 253 -7.65 -14.05 -0.34
N LYS A 254 -8.09 -13.66 -1.54
CA LYS A 254 -8.39 -14.61 -2.63
C LYS A 254 -7.12 -15.17 -3.26
N TYR A 255 -6.09 -14.35 -3.45
CA TYR A 255 -4.84 -14.74 -4.13
C TYR A 255 -4.08 -15.84 -3.38
N PHE A 256 -3.99 -15.74 -2.04
CA PHE A 256 -3.32 -16.73 -1.20
C PHE A 256 -4.27 -17.78 -0.59
N GLY A 257 -5.58 -17.57 -0.68
CA GLY A 257 -6.57 -18.53 -0.15
C GLY A 257 -6.69 -18.56 1.38
N VAL A 258 -6.24 -17.52 2.07
CA VAL A 258 -6.31 -17.40 3.54
C VAL A 258 -7.27 -16.26 3.92
N THR A 259 -8.26 -16.58 4.75
CA THR A 259 -9.30 -15.63 5.16
C THR A 259 -9.01 -15.05 6.54
N PRO A 260 -8.82 -13.72 6.68
CA PRO A 260 -8.66 -13.05 7.96
C PRO A 260 -10.01 -12.84 8.68
N ASP A 261 -9.96 -12.38 9.92
CA ASP A 261 -11.15 -11.94 10.66
C ASP A 261 -11.55 -10.52 10.28
N MET A 262 -10.57 -9.68 9.97
CA MET A 262 -10.77 -8.30 9.48
C MET A 262 -9.82 -7.99 8.31
N THR A 263 -10.26 -7.08 7.44
CA THR A 263 -9.47 -6.57 6.31
C THR A 263 -9.51 -5.05 6.31
N THR A 264 -8.37 -4.41 6.03
CA THR A 264 -8.31 -2.98 5.73
C THR A 264 -8.01 -2.76 4.25
N LEU A 265 -8.76 -1.88 3.60
CA LEU A 265 -8.59 -1.52 2.19
C LEU A 265 -8.33 -0.02 2.07
N GLY A 266 -7.58 0.37 1.05
CA GLY A 266 -7.28 1.76 0.72
C GLY A 266 -6.84 1.88 -0.73
N LYS A 267 -6.13 2.94 -1.07
CA LYS A 267 -5.52 3.13 -2.40
C LYS A 267 -6.50 2.87 -3.56
N ILE A 268 -6.49 1.68 -4.16
CA ILE A 268 -7.33 1.32 -5.32
C ILE A 268 -8.81 1.50 -5.02
N VAL A 269 -9.28 1.13 -3.81
CA VAL A 269 -10.69 1.28 -3.43
C VAL A 269 -11.16 2.73 -3.45
N GLY A 270 -10.24 3.69 -3.36
CA GLY A 270 -10.51 5.12 -3.48
C GLY A 270 -10.42 5.67 -4.91
N GLY A 271 -9.95 4.88 -5.88
CA GLY A 271 -9.84 5.31 -7.27
C GLY A 271 -8.97 6.56 -7.49
N GLY A 272 -7.95 6.77 -6.64
CA GLY A 272 -7.09 7.96 -6.64
C GLY A 272 -7.55 9.08 -5.69
N MET A 273 -8.72 8.95 -5.09
CA MET A 273 -9.25 9.89 -4.09
C MET A 273 -8.97 9.39 -2.66
N PRO A 274 -8.95 10.29 -1.64
CA PRO A 274 -8.78 9.91 -0.24
C PRO A 274 -10.00 9.14 0.27
N LEU A 275 -9.90 7.80 0.21
CA LEU A 275 -10.87 6.85 0.73
C LEU A 275 -10.17 5.55 1.10
N ALA A 276 -10.61 4.98 2.20
CA ALA A 276 -10.24 3.65 2.67
C ALA A 276 -11.43 3.04 3.42
N CYS A 277 -11.32 1.79 3.82
CA CYS A 277 -12.30 1.16 4.71
C CYS A 277 -11.65 0.07 5.55
N TYR A 278 -12.31 -0.27 6.65
CA TYR A 278 -12.06 -1.46 7.42
C TYR A 278 -13.36 -2.23 7.62
N GLY A 279 -13.25 -3.52 7.70
CA GLY A 279 -14.40 -4.40 7.90
C GLY A 279 -13.96 -5.80 8.27
N GLY A 280 -14.92 -6.67 8.53
CA GLY A 280 -14.65 -8.04 8.93
C GLY A 280 -15.90 -8.74 9.40
N LYS A 281 -15.73 -9.75 10.24
CA LYS A 281 -16.82 -10.51 10.83
C LYS A 281 -17.85 -9.60 11.50
N LEU A 282 -19.12 -9.93 11.35
CA LEU A 282 -20.25 -9.17 11.88
C LEU A 282 -20.10 -8.89 13.37
N GLU A 283 -19.76 -9.91 14.15
CA GLU A 283 -19.58 -9.82 15.61
C GLU A 283 -18.51 -8.80 16.04
N ILE A 284 -17.43 -8.67 15.30
CA ILE A 284 -16.38 -7.68 15.55
C ILE A 284 -16.89 -6.27 15.19
N MET A 285 -17.50 -6.14 14.03
CA MET A 285 -17.96 -4.85 13.55
C MET A 285 -19.15 -4.29 14.33
N GLN A 286 -19.95 -5.13 14.98
CA GLN A 286 -21.02 -4.72 15.89
C GLN A 286 -20.49 -4.05 17.18
N CYS A 287 -19.20 -4.21 17.51
CA CYS A 287 -18.59 -3.44 18.61
C CYS A 287 -18.39 -1.96 18.27
N VAL A 288 -18.49 -1.56 17.00
CA VAL A 288 -18.26 -0.18 16.56
C VAL A 288 -19.54 0.66 16.75
N ALA A 289 -19.36 1.86 17.28
CA ALA A 289 -20.47 2.82 17.47
C ALA A 289 -21.17 3.12 16.12
N PRO A 290 -22.51 3.27 16.08
CA PRO A 290 -23.46 3.36 17.20
C PRO A 290 -23.97 2.02 17.72
N LEU A 291 -23.58 0.87 17.16
CA LEU A 291 -24.01 -0.44 17.63
C LEU A 291 -23.34 -0.83 18.95
N GLY A 292 -22.04 -0.60 19.07
CA GLY A 292 -21.24 -0.85 20.26
C GLY A 292 -20.57 0.42 20.79
N SER A 293 -19.56 0.24 21.65
CA SER A 293 -18.86 1.33 22.34
C SER A 293 -17.53 1.75 21.69
N VAL A 294 -17.06 1.04 20.69
CA VAL A 294 -15.81 1.37 19.99
C VAL A 294 -16.04 2.58 19.10
N TYR A 295 -15.47 3.73 19.49
CA TYR A 295 -15.70 5.00 18.80
C TYR A 295 -14.82 5.16 17.56
N GLN A 296 -15.45 5.56 16.46
CA GLN A 296 -14.81 6.04 15.23
C GLN A 296 -15.73 7.05 14.55
N ALA A 297 -15.18 8.16 14.07
CA ALA A 297 -15.89 9.18 13.31
C ALA A 297 -14.95 9.82 12.27
N GLY A 298 -15.53 10.42 11.23
CA GLY A 298 -14.80 11.16 10.21
C GLY A 298 -15.76 12.06 9.42
N THR A 299 -15.54 13.36 9.44
CA THR A 299 -16.39 14.35 8.75
C THR A 299 -16.50 14.07 7.25
N LEU A 300 -15.42 13.64 6.60
CA LEU A 300 -15.36 13.39 5.16
C LEU A 300 -15.44 11.90 4.81
N SER A 301 -15.61 11.02 5.80
CA SER A 301 -15.76 9.58 5.56
C SER A 301 -17.01 9.32 4.71
N GLY A 302 -16.82 8.62 3.59
CA GLY A 302 -17.91 8.36 2.64
C GLY A 302 -18.31 9.57 1.81
N ASN A 303 -17.43 10.56 1.59
CA ASN A 303 -17.76 11.70 0.72
C ASN A 303 -18.08 11.26 -0.71
N PRO A 304 -19.05 11.95 -1.39
CA PRO A 304 -19.59 11.47 -2.65
C PRO A 304 -18.57 11.39 -3.79
N CYS A 305 -17.57 12.26 -3.82
CA CYS A 305 -16.56 12.26 -4.86
C CYS A 305 -15.65 11.05 -4.76
N ALA A 306 -15.12 10.74 -3.56
CA ALA A 306 -14.25 9.61 -3.34
C ALA A 306 -15.01 8.27 -3.46
N VAL A 307 -16.24 8.20 -2.94
CA VAL A 307 -17.11 7.02 -3.12
C VAL A 307 -17.38 6.76 -4.59
N THR A 308 -17.68 7.79 -5.37
CA THR A 308 -17.94 7.66 -6.83
C THR A 308 -16.67 7.20 -7.56
N ALA A 309 -15.50 7.73 -7.22
CA ALA A 309 -14.23 7.28 -7.80
C ALA A 309 -13.98 5.79 -7.51
N GLY A 310 -14.21 5.36 -6.26
CA GLY A 310 -14.07 3.96 -5.86
C GLY A 310 -15.04 3.02 -6.60
N ILE A 311 -16.32 3.37 -6.64
CA ILE A 311 -17.35 2.59 -7.38
C ILE A 311 -16.93 2.41 -8.83
N GLU A 312 -16.58 3.50 -9.49
CA GLU A 312 -16.28 3.44 -10.92
C GLU A 312 -14.97 2.69 -11.19
N THR A 313 -13.96 2.84 -10.33
CA THR A 313 -12.71 2.08 -10.44
C THR A 313 -12.95 0.57 -10.34
N ILE A 314 -13.75 0.11 -9.36
CA ILE A 314 -14.06 -1.31 -9.21
C ILE A 314 -14.84 -1.81 -10.43
N ARG A 315 -15.84 -1.05 -10.91
CA ARG A 315 -16.63 -1.40 -12.11
C ARG A 315 -15.77 -1.51 -13.37
N GLN A 316 -14.79 -0.61 -13.54
CA GLN A 316 -13.85 -0.68 -14.65
C GLN A 316 -12.99 -1.94 -14.56
N ILE A 317 -12.47 -2.29 -13.38
CA ILE A 317 -11.74 -3.55 -13.18
C ILE A 317 -12.62 -4.76 -13.56
N GLU A 318 -13.88 -4.79 -13.09
CA GLU A 318 -14.82 -5.87 -13.40
C GLU A 318 -15.16 -5.97 -14.91
N SER A 319 -15.16 -4.85 -15.61
CA SER A 319 -15.55 -4.79 -17.02
C SER A 319 -14.48 -5.25 -18.00
N ILE A 320 -13.23 -5.31 -17.57
CA ILE A 320 -12.09 -5.66 -18.41
C ILE A 320 -11.81 -7.16 -18.33
N PRO A 321 -11.96 -7.91 -19.44
CA PRO A 321 -11.61 -9.33 -19.45
C PRO A 321 -10.12 -9.57 -19.16
N ASN A 322 -9.81 -10.62 -18.41
CA ASN A 322 -8.42 -11.06 -18.10
C ASN A 322 -7.55 -9.93 -17.51
N PHE A 323 -8.16 -9.05 -16.71
CA PHE A 323 -7.50 -7.86 -16.16
C PHE A 323 -6.21 -8.20 -15.37
N TYR A 324 -6.30 -9.18 -14.48
CA TYR A 324 -5.17 -9.57 -13.64
C TYR A 324 -4.13 -10.41 -14.38
N GLU A 325 -4.56 -11.24 -15.31
CA GLU A 325 -3.68 -12.03 -16.17
C GLU A 325 -2.81 -11.12 -17.05
N GLU A 326 -3.38 -10.02 -17.56
CA GLU A 326 -2.67 -9.05 -18.36
C GLU A 326 -1.66 -8.25 -17.51
N LEU A 327 -2.02 -7.87 -16.29
CA LEU A 327 -1.10 -7.24 -15.35
C LEU A 327 0.06 -8.17 -14.99
N ASP A 328 -0.22 -9.45 -14.75
CA ASP A 328 0.79 -10.46 -14.43
C ASP A 328 1.74 -10.69 -15.60
N ARG A 329 1.22 -10.81 -16.84
CA ARG A 329 2.01 -10.95 -18.07
C ARG A 329 3.03 -9.81 -18.21
N LYS A 330 2.56 -8.56 -18.17
CA LYS A 330 3.42 -7.37 -18.27
C LYS A 330 4.49 -7.33 -17.19
N SER A 331 4.11 -7.67 -15.97
CA SER A 331 5.02 -7.70 -14.82
C SER A 331 6.06 -8.81 -14.95
N ALA A 332 5.68 -9.98 -15.45
CA ALA A 332 6.58 -11.11 -15.68
C ALA A 332 7.63 -10.82 -16.75
N GLU A 333 7.29 -10.05 -17.79
CA GLU A 333 8.24 -9.64 -18.82
C GLU A 333 9.34 -8.73 -18.25
N ILE A 334 8.95 -7.76 -17.41
CA ILE A 334 9.91 -6.89 -16.71
C ILE A 334 10.78 -7.72 -15.75
N GLU A 335 10.17 -8.58 -14.92
CA GLU A 335 10.89 -9.47 -14.01
C GLU A 335 11.93 -10.31 -14.76
N LYS A 336 11.55 -10.93 -15.88
CA LYS A 336 12.43 -11.73 -16.70
C LYS A 336 13.67 -10.91 -17.16
N SER A 337 13.45 -9.69 -17.66
CA SER A 337 14.53 -8.82 -18.11
C SER A 337 15.49 -8.42 -16.98
N LEU A 338 14.95 -8.13 -15.78
CA LEU A 338 15.75 -7.83 -14.59
C LEU A 338 16.63 -9.02 -14.21
N ARG A 339 16.08 -10.24 -14.19
CA ARG A 339 16.82 -11.47 -13.88
C ARG A 339 17.87 -11.80 -14.95
N GLU A 340 17.56 -11.63 -16.21
CA GLU A 340 18.53 -11.79 -17.32
C GLU A 340 19.68 -10.78 -17.22
N LYS A 341 19.43 -9.61 -16.64
CA LYS A 341 20.46 -8.60 -16.32
C LYS A 341 21.30 -8.96 -15.09
N GLY A 342 20.95 -10.00 -14.36
CA GLY A 342 21.62 -10.42 -13.11
C GLY A 342 21.16 -9.62 -11.88
N LEU A 343 20.04 -8.90 -11.97
CA LEU A 343 19.47 -8.18 -10.84
C LEU A 343 18.53 -9.09 -10.04
N ASN A 344 18.60 -8.99 -8.71
CA ASN A 344 17.69 -9.68 -7.83
C ASN A 344 16.37 -8.94 -7.77
N VAL A 345 15.27 -9.65 -8.01
CA VAL A 345 13.92 -9.08 -8.01
C VAL A 345 12.94 -9.97 -7.28
N ASN A 346 12.17 -9.39 -6.38
CA ASN A 346 10.97 -10.01 -5.81
C ASN A 346 9.74 -9.46 -6.52
N ARG A 347 8.80 -10.35 -6.86
CA ARG A 347 7.52 -10.00 -7.48
C ARG A 347 6.37 -10.74 -6.81
N CYS A 348 5.22 -10.05 -6.71
CA CYS A 348 3.94 -10.63 -6.32
C CYS A 348 2.84 -9.99 -7.19
N GLY A 349 2.29 -10.72 -8.15
CA GLY A 349 1.37 -10.18 -9.15
C GLY A 349 2.00 -8.99 -9.89
N SER A 350 1.34 -7.84 -9.84
CA SER A 350 1.80 -6.59 -10.48
C SER A 350 2.63 -5.67 -9.56
N LEU A 351 3.17 -6.21 -8.48
CA LEU A 351 4.09 -5.55 -7.54
C LEU A 351 5.47 -6.15 -7.69
N MET A 352 6.51 -5.32 -7.73
CA MET A 352 7.89 -5.80 -7.72
C MET A 352 8.86 -4.81 -7.08
N THR A 353 10.00 -5.31 -6.60
CA THR A 353 11.13 -4.50 -6.13
C THR A 353 12.43 -5.13 -6.59
N VAL A 354 13.34 -4.30 -7.08
CA VAL A 354 14.71 -4.68 -7.42
C VAL A 354 15.58 -4.48 -6.18
N PHE A 355 16.27 -5.55 -5.78
CA PHE A 355 17.22 -5.52 -4.68
C PHE A 355 18.65 -5.68 -5.19
N PHE A 356 19.59 -4.96 -4.57
CA PHE A 356 21.01 -5.03 -4.89
C PHE A 356 21.73 -5.86 -3.83
N ASN A 357 21.61 -7.16 -3.98
CA ASN A 357 22.25 -8.22 -3.19
C ASN A 357 22.28 -9.51 -4.01
N ASP A 358 22.95 -10.54 -3.50
CA ASP A 358 23.15 -11.81 -4.22
C ASP A 358 22.02 -12.83 -3.96
N GLU A 359 21.26 -12.68 -2.88
CA GLU A 359 20.24 -13.63 -2.45
C GLU A 359 18.82 -13.02 -2.46
N ARG A 360 17.80 -13.89 -2.58
CA ARG A 360 16.39 -13.48 -2.49
C ARG A 360 16.09 -12.89 -1.12
N VAL A 361 15.50 -11.70 -1.09
CA VAL A 361 15.09 -11.02 0.13
C VAL A 361 13.78 -11.62 0.65
N LYS A 362 13.78 -12.09 1.90
CA LYS A 362 12.63 -12.73 2.57
C LYS A 362 12.24 -12.07 3.88
N SER A 363 13.07 -11.16 4.38
CA SER A 363 12.91 -10.52 5.68
C SER A 363 13.31 -9.06 5.66
N TYR A 364 12.94 -8.37 6.74
CA TYR A 364 13.34 -6.98 6.99
C TYR A 364 14.86 -6.80 7.11
N ASP A 365 15.53 -7.73 7.83
CA ASP A 365 16.98 -7.66 8.04
C ASP A 365 17.71 -7.82 6.70
N GLU A 366 17.27 -8.74 5.84
CA GLU A 366 17.85 -8.94 4.50
C GLU A 366 17.60 -7.73 3.59
N ALA A 367 16.39 -7.13 3.63
CA ALA A 367 16.10 -5.92 2.88
C ALA A 367 17.02 -4.75 3.28
N ARG A 368 17.30 -4.59 4.57
CA ARG A 368 18.20 -3.55 5.08
C ARG A 368 19.66 -3.78 4.73
N ALA A 369 20.07 -5.03 4.55
CA ALA A 369 21.45 -5.39 4.21
C ALA A 369 21.78 -5.14 2.73
N CYS A 370 20.78 -4.84 1.88
CA CYS A 370 20.99 -4.57 0.47
C CYS A 370 21.75 -3.24 0.21
N ASP A 371 22.49 -3.17 -0.91
CA ASP A 371 23.21 -1.98 -1.34
C ASP A 371 22.27 -0.90 -1.91
N THR A 372 21.87 0.02 -1.04
CA THR A 372 20.98 1.15 -1.40
C THR A 372 21.67 2.19 -2.29
N GLU A 373 23.02 2.27 -2.32
CA GLU A 373 23.74 3.16 -3.23
C GLU A 373 23.66 2.65 -4.66
N SER A 374 23.79 1.34 -4.86
CA SER A 374 23.59 0.70 -6.18
C SER A 374 22.14 0.89 -6.65
N TYR A 375 21.15 0.77 -5.75
CA TYR A 375 19.77 1.13 -6.08
C TYR A 375 19.67 2.60 -6.54
N GLY A 376 20.32 3.52 -5.85
CA GLY A 376 20.34 4.95 -6.25
C GLY A 376 20.94 5.16 -7.64
N ARG A 377 22.00 4.41 -8.01
CA ARG A 377 22.56 4.44 -9.39
C ARG A 377 21.57 3.91 -10.42
N TYR A 378 20.92 2.78 -10.13
CA TYR A 378 19.88 2.19 -10.96
C TYR A 378 18.70 3.15 -11.15
N TYR A 379 18.18 3.74 -10.06
CA TYR A 379 17.10 4.72 -10.11
C TYR A 379 17.43 5.89 -11.05
N ARG A 380 18.61 6.49 -10.90
CA ARG A 380 19.04 7.62 -11.75
C ARG A 380 19.17 7.23 -13.22
N HIS A 381 19.66 6.02 -13.50
CA HIS A 381 19.72 5.49 -14.86
C HIS A 381 18.32 5.32 -15.46
N MET A 382 17.39 4.71 -14.72
CA MET A 382 16.01 4.53 -15.18
C MET A 382 15.33 5.89 -15.41
N LEU A 383 15.50 6.84 -14.49
CA LEU A 383 14.95 8.17 -14.62
C LEU A 383 15.47 8.90 -15.86
N GLN A 384 16.78 8.84 -16.13
CA GLN A 384 17.40 9.41 -17.33
C GLN A 384 16.92 8.72 -18.62
N SER A 385 16.48 7.49 -18.54
CA SER A 385 15.89 6.71 -19.64
C SER A 385 14.39 6.96 -19.82
N GLY A 386 13.79 7.91 -19.04
CA GLY A 386 12.36 8.23 -19.12
C GLY A 386 11.47 7.24 -18.35
N ILE A 387 12.02 6.51 -17.38
CA ILE A 387 11.29 5.55 -16.55
C ILE A 387 11.29 6.05 -15.11
N TYR A 388 10.12 6.38 -14.57
CA TYR A 388 9.94 6.86 -13.20
C TYR A 388 9.61 5.70 -12.27
N THR A 389 10.59 5.30 -11.46
CA THR A 389 10.46 4.26 -10.44
C THR A 389 10.40 4.87 -9.04
N ALA A 390 10.21 4.07 -7.99
CA ALA A 390 10.19 4.58 -6.63
C ALA A 390 11.57 5.12 -6.19
N PRO A 391 11.65 6.29 -5.54
CA PRO A 391 12.91 6.89 -5.09
C PRO A 391 13.43 6.26 -3.78
N SER A 392 13.19 4.98 -3.58
CA SER A 392 13.67 4.18 -2.45
C SER A 392 13.54 2.69 -2.79
N GLN A 393 14.58 1.89 -2.47
CA GLN A 393 14.56 0.43 -2.60
C GLN A 393 13.48 -0.23 -1.73
N PHE A 394 13.05 0.45 -0.65
CA PHE A 394 12.05 -0.07 0.28
C PHE A 394 10.60 0.16 -0.17
N GLU A 395 10.42 0.65 -1.37
CA GLU A 395 9.13 0.85 -2.01
C GLU A 395 8.89 -0.14 -3.15
N ALA A 396 7.63 -0.35 -3.47
CA ALA A 396 7.24 -1.18 -4.61
C ALA A 396 7.20 -0.38 -5.91
N MET A 397 7.51 -1.05 -7.00
CA MET A 397 7.17 -0.69 -8.36
C MET A 397 5.83 -1.32 -8.72
N PHE A 398 4.95 -0.57 -9.38
CA PHE A 398 3.58 -0.97 -9.72
C PHE A 398 3.38 -1.00 -11.22
N VAL A 399 2.90 -2.11 -11.76
CA VAL A 399 2.41 -2.16 -13.14
C VAL A 399 0.93 -1.85 -13.15
N SER A 400 0.50 -0.91 -13.99
CA SER A 400 -0.90 -0.57 -14.21
C SER A 400 -1.42 -1.16 -15.52
N TYR A 401 -2.74 -1.24 -15.66
CA TYR A 401 -3.36 -1.70 -16.90
C TYR A 401 -3.06 -0.80 -18.10
N ALA A 402 -2.83 0.50 -17.84
CA ALA A 402 -2.51 1.49 -18.87
C ALA A 402 -1.10 1.35 -19.46
N HIS A 403 -0.17 0.62 -18.84
CA HIS A 403 1.13 0.35 -19.46
C HIS A 403 0.93 -0.47 -20.73
N SER A 404 1.31 0.10 -21.87
CA SER A 404 1.26 -0.59 -23.18
C SER A 404 2.42 -1.55 -23.34
N ASP A 405 2.35 -2.45 -24.33
CA ASP A 405 3.48 -3.31 -24.66
C ASP A 405 4.70 -2.49 -25.12
N GLU A 406 4.48 -1.32 -25.72
CA GLU A 406 5.55 -0.37 -26.04
C GLU A 406 6.22 0.20 -24.80
N ASP A 407 5.44 0.54 -23.75
CA ASP A 407 5.99 1.01 -22.47
C ASP A 407 6.84 -0.09 -21.81
N ILE A 408 6.35 -1.33 -21.83
CA ILE A 408 7.09 -2.49 -21.30
C ILE A 408 8.38 -2.70 -22.09
N ALA A 409 8.34 -2.64 -23.41
CA ALA A 409 9.53 -2.78 -24.26
C ALA A 409 10.57 -1.69 -23.98
N LYS A 410 10.16 -0.41 -23.89
CA LYS A 410 11.04 0.71 -23.52
C LYS A 410 11.68 0.52 -22.15
N THR A 411 10.90 0.01 -21.19
CA THR A 411 11.41 -0.28 -19.83
C THR A 411 12.45 -1.41 -19.87
N ILE A 412 12.20 -2.46 -20.64
CA ILE A 412 13.14 -3.57 -20.84
C ILE A 412 14.44 -3.07 -21.51
N ASP A 413 14.35 -2.20 -22.49
CA ASP A 413 15.53 -1.63 -23.16
C ASP A 413 16.35 -0.77 -22.18
N ALA A 414 15.68 0.02 -21.32
CA ALA A 414 16.36 0.78 -20.25
C ALA A 414 17.07 -0.16 -19.25
N ILE A 415 16.42 -1.26 -18.83
CA ILE A 415 17.01 -2.27 -17.94
C ILE A 415 18.26 -2.90 -18.59
N LYS A 416 18.18 -3.31 -19.87
CA LYS A 416 19.31 -3.90 -20.61
C LYS A 416 20.49 -2.93 -20.74
N ALA A 417 20.23 -1.64 -20.90
CA ALA A 417 21.24 -0.60 -21.03
C ALA A 417 21.93 -0.24 -19.71
N TYR A 418 21.39 -0.59 -18.56
CA TYR A 418 22.01 -0.37 -17.24
C TYR A 418 23.37 -1.10 -17.16
N ARG A 419 24.41 -0.42 -16.64
CA ARG A 419 25.79 -0.93 -16.56
C ARG A 419 26.25 -1.10 -15.12
#